data_19343a1d8ea0ec10691fc3e1470e6819
#
_entry.id   19343a1d8ea0ec10691fc3e1470e6819
#
_cell.length_a   1.000
_cell.length_b   1.000
_cell.length_c   1.000
_cell.angle_alpha   90.00
_cell.angle_beta   90.00
_cell.angle_gamma   90.00
#
_symmetry.space_group_name_H-M   'P 1'
#
loop_
_entity.id
_entity.type
_entity.pdbx_description
1 polymer ?
#
loop_
_entity_poly.entity_id
_entity_poly.type
_entity_poly.pdbx_seq_one_letter_code
_entity_poly.pdbx_strand_id
1 'polypeptide(L)'
;MSVLALFAMAIAPSVQQQAVREREKEAIFRGEQIADAIRLYYTYRSGVTGQRGDNALPSSMENLLQGIPVQGGSKNRQILRMSAARDPLTIEGEWRFIRPRSESLIDFQQSVMFYAGNILPMPKDQQLIQLQQLAVPPIAAMVNLGSGAQRRTGSSVDDSGSGPFVGVASRSRRASVLTFYGIEQHDQWIFTPLFRQ
;
A
#
# COMPACT_ATOMS: atom_id res chain seq x y z
N MET A 1 -19.99 -37.67 26.39
CA MET A 1 -19.40 -37.35 25.07
C MET A 1 -20.03 -36.12 24.41
N SER A 2 -21.33 -35.85 24.59
CA SER A 2 -22.05 -34.74 23.91
C SER A 2 -21.63 -33.31 24.34
N VAL A 3 -21.20 -33.12 25.59
CA VAL A 3 -20.84 -31.77 26.11
C VAL A 3 -19.52 -31.26 25.51
N LEU A 4 -18.54 -32.12 25.28
CA LEU A 4 -17.27 -31.79 24.65
C LEU A 4 -17.45 -31.32 23.17
N ALA A 5 -18.38 -31.94 22.45
CA ALA A 5 -18.70 -31.57 21.07
C ALA A 5 -19.34 -30.18 20.99
N LEU A 6 -20.20 -29.83 21.96
CA LEU A 6 -20.81 -28.48 22.03
C LEU A 6 -19.79 -27.38 22.34
N PHE A 7 -18.84 -27.61 23.22
CA PHE A 7 -17.75 -26.70 23.51
C PHE A 7 -16.82 -26.50 22.29
N ALA A 8 -16.51 -27.57 21.56
CA ALA A 8 -15.71 -27.47 20.33
C ALA A 8 -16.39 -26.61 19.24
N MET A 9 -17.71 -26.73 19.08
CA MET A 9 -18.47 -25.90 18.14
C MET A 9 -18.53 -24.41 18.52
N ALA A 10 -18.53 -24.07 19.81
CA ALA A 10 -18.57 -22.72 20.29
C ALA A 10 -17.21 -21.97 20.14
N ILE A 11 -16.09 -22.70 20.17
CA ILE A 11 -14.73 -22.12 20.12
C ILE A 11 -14.24 -21.95 18.67
N ALA A 12 -14.68 -22.76 17.73
CA ALA A 12 -14.23 -22.77 16.34
C ALA A 12 -14.31 -21.40 15.63
N PRO A 13 -15.41 -20.61 15.71
CA PRO A 13 -15.50 -19.33 15.03
C PRO A 13 -14.52 -18.27 15.59
N SER A 14 -14.22 -18.31 16.89
CA SER A 14 -13.29 -17.36 17.50
C SER A 14 -11.85 -17.59 17.06
N VAL A 15 -11.43 -18.84 16.90
CA VAL A 15 -10.09 -19.20 16.41
C VAL A 15 -9.90 -18.81 14.95
N GLN A 16 -10.93 -19.00 14.12
CA GLN A 16 -10.89 -18.59 12.72
C GLN A 16 -10.77 -17.06 12.57
N GLN A 17 -11.55 -16.29 13.32
CA GLN A 17 -11.46 -14.83 13.31
C GLN A 17 -10.09 -14.34 13.79
N GLN A 18 -9.53 -14.98 14.81
CA GLN A 18 -8.20 -14.64 15.30
C GLN A 18 -7.13 -14.92 14.24
N ALA A 19 -7.19 -16.04 13.53
CA ALA A 19 -6.27 -16.36 12.45
C ALA A 19 -6.36 -15.36 11.28
N VAL A 20 -7.57 -14.88 10.95
CA VAL A 20 -7.76 -13.83 9.94
C VAL A 20 -7.12 -12.53 10.40
N ARG A 21 -7.38 -12.09 11.64
CA ARG A 21 -6.77 -10.87 12.22
C ARG A 21 -5.25 -10.90 12.20
N GLU A 22 -4.63 -12.04 12.51
CA GLU A 22 -3.17 -12.16 12.49
C GLU A 22 -2.61 -12.05 11.05
N ARG A 23 -3.29 -12.63 10.05
CA ARG A 23 -2.92 -12.45 8.65
C ARG A 23 -3.07 -11.00 8.17
N GLU A 24 -4.11 -10.31 8.61
CA GLU A 24 -4.34 -8.91 8.30
C GLU A 24 -3.26 -8.01 8.93
N LYS A 25 -2.90 -8.24 10.19
CA LYS A 25 -1.79 -7.54 10.84
C LYS A 25 -0.47 -7.77 10.11
N GLU A 26 -0.20 -9.01 9.70
CA GLU A 26 0.99 -9.33 8.92
C GLU A 26 0.96 -8.63 7.55
N ALA A 27 -0.20 -8.52 6.90
CA ALA A 27 -0.34 -7.79 5.64
C ALA A 27 -0.05 -6.30 5.81
N ILE A 28 -0.60 -5.68 6.85
CA ILE A 28 -0.31 -4.29 7.19
C ILE A 28 1.18 -4.11 7.44
N PHE A 29 1.79 -4.97 8.27
CA PHE A 29 3.21 -4.90 8.58
C PHE A 29 4.11 -5.03 7.34
N ARG A 30 3.84 -5.99 6.45
CA ARG A 30 4.59 -6.17 5.20
C ARG A 30 4.36 -5.03 4.22
N GLY A 31 3.11 -4.60 4.08
CA GLY A 31 2.76 -3.46 3.22
C GLY A 31 3.46 -2.18 3.65
N GLU A 32 3.53 -1.93 4.96
CA GLU A 32 4.27 -0.80 5.51
C GLU A 32 5.78 -0.90 5.29
N GLN A 33 6.36 -2.09 5.36
CA GLN A 33 7.78 -2.30 4.99
C GLN A 33 8.03 -1.97 3.52
N ILE A 34 7.10 -2.32 2.62
CA ILE A 34 7.21 -1.95 1.20
C ILE A 34 7.10 -0.44 1.03
N ALA A 35 6.17 0.23 1.72
CA ALA A 35 6.06 1.68 1.70
C ALA A 35 7.35 2.37 2.17
N ASP A 36 7.97 1.88 3.25
CA ASP A 36 9.27 2.37 3.71
C ASP A 36 10.40 2.11 2.69
N ALA A 37 10.39 0.95 2.04
CA ALA A 37 11.37 0.64 1.00
C ALA A 37 11.22 1.57 -0.22
N ILE A 38 9.99 1.86 -0.65
CA ILE A 38 9.71 2.84 -1.71
C ILE A 38 10.22 4.22 -1.31
N ARG A 39 9.98 4.65 -0.05
CA ARG A 39 10.49 5.91 0.49
C ARG A 39 12.01 6.00 0.38
N LEU A 40 12.72 4.99 0.89
CA LEU A 40 14.17 4.95 0.86
C LEU A 40 14.73 4.93 -0.57
N TYR A 41 14.12 4.14 -1.45
CA TYR A 41 14.50 4.05 -2.87
C TYR A 41 14.33 5.40 -3.57
N TYR A 42 13.16 6.04 -3.40
CA TYR A 42 12.86 7.35 -3.98
C TYR A 42 13.83 8.43 -3.48
N THR A 43 14.06 8.47 -2.16
CA THR A 43 14.96 9.46 -1.54
C THR A 43 16.40 9.28 -2.06
N TYR A 44 16.86 8.05 -2.22
CA TYR A 44 18.16 7.77 -2.82
C TYR A 44 18.22 8.23 -4.28
N ARG A 45 17.23 7.85 -5.10
CA ARG A 45 17.20 8.20 -6.53
C ARG A 45 17.10 9.70 -6.74
N SER A 46 16.30 10.40 -5.99
CA SER A 46 16.15 11.84 -6.09
C SER A 46 17.37 12.62 -5.57
N GLY A 47 17.98 12.15 -4.48
CA GLY A 47 19.13 12.81 -3.86
C GLY A 47 20.45 12.56 -4.58
N VAL A 48 20.72 11.31 -4.99
CA VAL A 48 22.03 10.90 -5.54
C VAL A 48 22.04 10.98 -7.07
N THR A 49 20.97 10.53 -7.73
CA THR A 49 20.93 10.49 -9.21
C THR A 49 20.22 11.71 -9.83
N GLY A 50 19.65 12.60 -9.00
CA GLY A 50 18.93 13.79 -9.45
C GLY A 50 17.62 13.51 -10.20
N GLN A 51 17.16 12.26 -10.19
CA GLN A 51 15.89 11.89 -10.84
C GLN A 51 14.71 12.39 -10.01
N ARG A 52 13.63 12.80 -10.67
CA ARG A 52 12.45 13.35 -10.01
C ARG A 52 11.17 12.74 -10.56
N GLY A 53 10.09 12.85 -9.77
CA GLY A 53 8.77 12.36 -10.15
C GLY A 53 8.77 10.85 -10.40
N ASP A 54 8.04 10.42 -11.40
CA ASP A 54 7.83 8.99 -11.70
C ASP A 54 9.13 8.25 -12.06
N ASN A 55 10.15 8.94 -12.59
CA ASN A 55 11.43 8.34 -12.97
C ASN A 55 12.30 7.92 -11.77
N ALA A 56 12.04 8.48 -10.59
CA ALA A 56 12.71 8.11 -9.36
C ALA A 56 12.02 6.95 -8.61
N LEU A 57 10.81 6.56 -9.04
CA LEU A 57 10.05 5.46 -8.45
C LEU A 57 10.56 4.09 -8.90
N PRO A 58 10.39 3.03 -8.09
CA PRO A 58 10.67 1.66 -8.51
C PRO A 58 9.69 1.21 -9.60
N SER A 59 10.18 0.45 -10.57
CA SER A 59 9.36 -0.14 -11.65
C SER A 59 9.00 -1.60 -11.41
N SER A 60 9.67 -2.26 -10.46
CA SER A 60 9.41 -3.64 -10.09
C SER A 60 9.76 -3.90 -8.62
N MET A 61 9.25 -4.99 -8.06
CA MET A 61 9.59 -5.42 -6.70
C MET A 61 11.08 -5.76 -6.55
N GLU A 62 11.69 -6.27 -7.62
CA GLU A 62 13.12 -6.60 -7.66
C GLU A 62 13.99 -5.37 -7.39
N ASN A 63 13.61 -4.18 -7.85
CA ASN A 63 14.34 -2.95 -7.57
C ASN A 63 14.45 -2.68 -6.06
N LEU A 64 13.39 -2.99 -5.30
CA LEU A 64 13.37 -2.84 -3.84
C LEU A 64 14.17 -3.95 -3.14
N LEU A 65 14.12 -5.19 -3.67
CA LEU A 65 14.85 -6.33 -3.12
C LEU A 65 16.36 -6.21 -3.35
N GLN A 66 16.78 -5.70 -4.50
CA GLN A 66 18.20 -5.42 -4.81
C GLN A 66 18.80 -4.36 -3.90
N GLY A 67 17.95 -3.47 -3.35
CA GLY A 67 18.35 -2.41 -2.45
C GLY A 67 19.02 -1.23 -3.16
N ILE A 68 19.66 -0.39 -2.36
CA ILE A 68 20.34 0.84 -2.81
C ILE A 68 21.85 0.72 -2.68
N PRO A 69 22.63 1.20 -3.66
CA PRO A 69 24.09 1.23 -3.57
C PRO A 69 24.57 2.06 -2.38
N VAL A 70 25.58 1.58 -1.68
CA VAL A 70 26.26 2.32 -0.61
C VAL A 70 27.48 3.00 -1.18
N GLN A 71 27.64 4.30 -0.94
CA GLN A 71 28.84 5.03 -1.38
C GLN A 71 30.10 4.39 -0.80
N GLY A 72 31.05 4.02 -1.70
CA GLY A 72 32.32 3.38 -1.31
C GLY A 72 32.22 1.89 -1.00
N GLY A 73 31.06 1.25 -1.12
CA GLY A 73 30.88 -0.18 -0.90
C GLY A 73 30.57 -0.95 -2.18
N SER A 74 31.01 -2.22 -2.25
CA SER A 74 30.66 -3.13 -3.36
C SER A 74 29.30 -3.82 -3.19
N LYS A 75 28.65 -3.65 -2.04
CA LYS A 75 27.36 -4.31 -1.71
C LYS A 75 26.26 -3.30 -1.57
N ASN A 76 25.08 -3.63 -2.08
CA ASN A 76 23.88 -2.83 -1.88
C ASN A 76 23.35 -2.97 -0.43
N ARG A 77 22.83 -1.88 0.12
CA ARG A 77 22.07 -1.90 1.36
C ARG A 77 20.67 -2.45 1.07
N GLN A 78 20.34 -3.56 1.69
CA GLN A 78 19.00 -4.12 1.60
C GLN A 78 17.98 -3.19 2.27
N ILE A 79 16.91 -2.84 1.54
CA ILE A 79 15.83 -1.96 2.00
C ILE A 79 14.51 -2.70 2.17
N LEU A 80 14.36 -3.89 1.56
CA LEU A 80 13.18 -4.73 1.67
C LEU A 80 13.59 -6.18 1.95
N ARG A 81 12.88 -6.84 2.86
CA ARG A 81 13.04 -8.27 3.13
C ARG A 81 12.25 -9.09 2.09
N MET A 82 12.78 -10.24 1.70
CA MET A 82 12.13 -11.16 0.76
C MET A 82 10.73 -11.59 1.22
N SER A 83 10.52 -11.78 2.54
CA SER A 83 9.22 -12.13 3.10
C SER A 83 8.17 -11.05 2.92
N ALA A 84 8.55 -9.77 2.95
CA ALA A 84 7.63 -8.65 2.75
C ALA A 84 7.18 -8.50 1.29
N ALA A 85 7.97 -9.02 0.34
CA ALA A 85 7.60 -9.00 -1.07
C ALA A 85 6.39 -9.92 -1.41
N ARG A 86 5.90 -10.71 -0.43
CA ARG A 86 4.75 -11.61 -0.62
C ARG A 86 3.55 -11.15 0.19
N ASP A 87 2.40 -11.03 -0.49
CA ASP A 87 1.11 -10.73 0.13
C ASP A 87 0.60 -11.95 0.94
N PRO A 88 0.39 -11.83 2.27
CA PRO A 88 -0.09 -12.93 3.09
C PRO A 88 -1.61 -13.17 2.97
N LEU A 89 -2.35 -12.28 2.31
CA LEU A 89 -3.82 -12.36 2.16
C LEU A 89 -4.25 -13.14 0.91
N THR A 90 -3.30 -13.41 0.00
CA THR A 90 -3.56 -14.17 -1.24
C THR A 90 -2.74 -15.45 -1.27
N ILE A 91 -3.20 -16.44 -2.03
CA ILE A 91 -2.51 -17.72 -2.20
C ILE A 91 -1.28 -17.54 -3.10
N GLU A 92 -1.42 -16.74 -4.15
CA GLU A 92 -0.36 -16.41 -5.10
C GLU A 92 0.76 -15.60 -4.42
N GLY A 93 0.40 -14.83 -3.41
CA GLY A 93 1.33 -13.99 -2.66
C GLY A 93 1.80 -12.76 -3.44
N GLU A 94 1.07 -12.38 -4.48
CA GLU A 94 1.45 -11.23 -5.31
C GLU A 94 0.74 -9.96 -4.84
N TRP A 95 1.52 -8.87 -4.68
CA TRP A 95 0.99 -7.54 -4.47
C TRP A 95 0.48 -6.92 -5.78
N ARG A 96 -0.57 -6.11 -5.68
CA ARG A 96 -1.01 -5.22 -6.76
C ARG A 96 -0.22 -3.91 -6.66
N PHE A 97 0.40 -3.47 -7.76
CA PHE A 97 1.13 -2.21 -7.79
C PHE A 97 0.19 -1.03 -8.01
N ILE A 98 0.36 0.00 -7.20
CA ILE A 98 -0.41 1.24 -7.28
C ILE A 98 0.43 2.30 -7.97
N ARG A 99 -0.06 2.82 -9.08
CA ARG A 99 0.64 3.82 -9.88
C ARG A 99 0.34 5.24 -9.44
N PRO A 100 1.25 6.18 -9.71
CA PRO A 100 0.93 7.60 -9.58
C PRO A 100 -0.32 7.96 -10.41
N ARG A 101 -1.17 8.79 -9.83
CA ARG A 101 -2.41 9.29 -10.48
C ARG A 101 -3.46 8.22 -10.82
N SER A 102 -3.34 7.01 -10.26
CA SER A 102 -4.35 5.98 -10.42
C SER A 102 -5.63 6.32 -9.66
N GLU A 103 -6.77 5.83 -10.14
CA GLU A 103 -8.08 6.00 -9.48
C GLU A 103 -8.04 5.44 -8.05
N SER A 104 -7.46 4.25 -7.88
CA SER A 104 -7.31 3.62 -6.56
C SER A 104 -6.55 4.50 -5.56
N LEU A 105 -5.49 5.21 -6.01
CA LEU A 105 -4.72 6.11 -5.16
C LEU A 105 -5.52 7.34 -4.75
N ILE A 106 -6.35 7.86 -5.66
CA ILE A 106 -7.23 9.01 -5.41
C ILE A 106 -8.32 8.64 -4.40
N ASP A 107 -8.96 7.48 -4.57
CA ASP A 107 -9.97 6.99 -3.63
C ASP A 107 -9.39 6.75 -2.23
N PHE A 108 -8.18 6.19 -2.19
CA PHE A 108 -7.47 5.99 -0.93
C PHE A 108 -7.11 7.34 -0.27
N GLN A 109 -6.65 8.32 -1.03
CA GLN A 109 -6.40 9.66 -0.51
C GLN A 109 -7.65 10.28 0.15
N GLN A 110 -8.81 10.15 -0.51
CA GLN A 110 -10.07 10.65 0.04
C GLN A 110 -10.41 9.96 1.37
N SER A 111 -10.23 8.63 1.43
CA SER A 111 -10.47 7.85 2.65
C SER A 111 -9.53 8.27 3.78
N VAL A 112 -8.23 8.43 3.48
CA VAL A 112 -7.23 8.90 4.46
C VAL A 112 -7.55 10.32 4.95
N MET A 113 -7.92 11.21 4.04
CA MET A 113 -8.29 12.59 4.38
C MET A 113 -9.54 12.62 5.27
N PHE A 114 -10.57 11.84 4.94
CA PHE A 114 -11.78 11.73 5.75
C PHE A 114 -11.48 11.18 7.15
N TYR A 115 -10.64 10.13 7.22
CA TYR A 115 -10.22 9.53 8.48
C TYR A 115 -9.40 10.50 9.35
N ALA A 116 -8.59 11.36 8.74
CA ALA A 116 -7.76 12.36 9.41
C ALA A 116 -8.47 13.70 9.71
N GLY A 117 -9.82 13.76 9.62
CA GLY A 117 -10.59 14.96 9.90
C GLY A 117 -10.51 16.03 8.82
N ASN A 118 -10.50 15.63 7.56
CA ASN A 118 -10.39 16.46 6.34
C ASN A 118 -9.03 17.18 6.18
N ILE A 119 -8.01 16.69 6.86
CA ILE A 119 -6.63 17.18 6.69
C ILE A 119 -5.83 16.07 6.01
N LEU A 120 -5.21 16.38 4.87
CA LEU A 120 -4.33 15.41 4.21
C LEU A 120 -3.01 15.30 4.97
N PRO A 121 -2.64 14.10 5.45
CA PRO A 121 -1.34 13.90 6.10
C PRO A 121 -0.20 14.20 5.14
N MET A 122 0.78 14.98 5.59
CA MET A 122 1.96 15.29 4.81
C MET A 122 3.09 14.31 5.19
N PRO A 123 3.83 13.78 4.22
CA PRO A 123 4.98 12.93 4.50
C PRO A 123 6.09 13.71 5.19
N LYS A 124 6.90 13.02 6.01
CA LYS A 124 8.03 13.63 6.74
C LYS A 124 9.14 14.15 5.82
N ASP A 125 9.40 13.46 4.73
CA ASP A 125 10.49 13.79 3.82
C ASP A 125 10.04 14.83 2.78
N GLN A 126 10.75 15.94 2.67
CA GLN A 126 10.43 17.02 1.74
C GLN A 126 10.38 16.57 0.27
N GLN A 127 11.19 15.57 -0.09
CA GLN A 127 11.18 15.00 -1.44
C GLN A 127 9.87 14.25 -1.72
N LEU A 128 9.29 13.59 -0.71
CA LEU A 128 7.99 12.94 -0.83
C LEU A 128 6.82 13.93 -0.89
N ILE A 129 6.95 15.12 -0.31
CA ILE A 129 5.94 16.18 -0.45
C ILE A 129 5.80 16.57 -1.92
N GLN A 130 6.92 16.73 -2.63
CA GLN A 130 6.90 17.01 -4.08
C GLN A 130 6.30 15.83 -4.87
N LEU A 131 6.65 14.58 -4.49
CA LEU A 131 6.06 13.40 -5.11
C LEU A 131 4.54 13.32 -4.83
N GLN A 132 4.09 13.62 -3.62
CA GLN A 132 2.68 13.64 -3.27
C GLN A 132 1.91 14.62 -4.16
N GLN A 133 2.44 15.82 -4.37
CA GLN A 133 1.83 16.85 -5.23
C GLN A 133 1.76 16.41 -6.71
N LEU A 134 2.75 15.65 -7.18
CA LEU A 134 2.79 15.14 -8.55
C LEU A 134 1.95 13.87 -8.75
N ALA A 135 1.94 12.98 -7.75
CA ALA A 135 1.28 11.68 -7.82
C ALA A 135 -0.22 11.74 -7.50
N VAL A 136 -0.65 12.81 -6.82
CA VAL A 136 -2.02 12.97 -6.36
C VAL A 136 -2.54 14.33 -6.85
N PRO A 137 -3.66 14.37 -7.60
CA PRO A 137 -4.22 15.64 -8.06
C PRO A 137 -4.72 16.49 -6.87
N PRO A 138 -4.69 17.81 -6.97
CA PRO A 138 -5.18 18.69 -5.93
C PRO A 138 -6.68 18.48 -5.70
N ILE A 139 -7.10 18.60 -4.44
CA ILE A 139 -8.49 18.36 -3.98
C ILE A 139 -9.53 19.17 -4.80
N ALA A 140 -9.19 20.39 -5.24
CA ALA A 140 -10.05 21.21 -6.08
C ALA A 140 -10.39 20.58 -7.44
N ALA A 141 -9.51 19.75 -7.99
CA ALA A 141 -9.76 19.02 -9.23
C ALA A 141 -10.70 17.82 -9.01
N MET A 142 -10.75 17.28 -7.79
CA MET A 142 -11.59 16.13 -7.45
C MET A 142 -13.06 16.49 -7.26
N VAL A 143 -13.36 17.70 -6.79
CA VAL A 143 -14.75 18.16 -6.58
C VAL A 143 -15.54 18.19 -7.90
N ASN A 144 -14.87 18.42 -9.03
CA ASN A 144 -15.49 18.40 -10.36
C ASN A 144 -15.69 16.99 -10.92
N LEU A 145 -15.02 15.97 -10.38
CA LEU A 145 -15.19 14.56 -10.77
C LEU A 145 -16.33 13.88 -9.97
N GLY A 146 -16.70 14.43 -8.81
CA GLY A 146 -17.67 13.82 -7.88
C GLY A 146 -19.14 13.97 -8.25
N SER A 147 -19.50 14.77 -9.26
CA SER A 147 -20.91 15.03 -9.58
C SER A 147 -21.56 14.01 -10.54
N GLY A 148 -20.90 12.91 -10.88
CA GLY A 148 -21.46 11.92 -11.82
C GLY A 148 -20.91 10.50 -11.74
N ALA A 149 -19.95 10.22 -10.89
CA ALA A 149 -19.33 8.92 -10.84
C ALA A 149 -19.98 8.03 -9.76
N GLN A 150 -20.92 7.21 -10.20
CA GLN A 150 -21.29 5.98 -9.52
C GLN A 150 -19.99 5.25 -9.09
N ARG A 151 -19.86 4.90 -7.79
CA ARG A 151 -18.78 4.05 -7.27
C ARG A 151 -18.58 2.84 -8.18
N ARG A 152 -17.65 2.93 -9.08
CA ARG A 152 -17.23 1.78 -9.89
C ARG A 152 -16.39 0.91 -8.98
N THR A 153 -16.99 -0.16 -8.50
CA THR A 153 -16.32 -1.29 -7.87
C THR A 153 -15.11 -1.69 -8.72
N GLY A 154 -13.93 -1.41 -8.18
CA GLY A 154 -12.65 -1.98 -8.56
C GLY A 154 -12.44 -2.34 -10.02
N SER A 155 -12.09 -1.39 -10.83
CA SER A 155 -11.57 -1.67 -12.16
C SER A 155 -10.15 -2.20 -12.03
N SER A 156 -9.94 -3.42 -12.48
CA SER A 156 -8.66 -4.13 -12.61
C SER A 156 -7.71 -3.51 -13.65
N VAL A 157 -7.94 -2.27 -14.07
CA VAL A 157 -7.20 -1.62 -15.16
C VAL A 157 -5.80 -1.16 -14.74
N ASP A 158 -5.58 -0.93 -13.44
CA ASP A 158 -4.28 -0.49 -12.92
C ASP A 158 -3.20 -1.59 -12.86
N ASP A 159 -3.59 -2.85 -13.07
CA ASP A 159 -2.78 -4.02 -12.75
C ASP A 159 -2.03 -4.62 -13.95
N SER A 160 -2.28 -4.17 -15.17
CA SER A 160 -1.84 -4.86 -16.39
C SER A 160 -0.63 -4.24 -17.10
N GLY A 161 0.07 -3.28 -16.51
CA GLY A 161 1.22 -2.65 -17.15
C GLY A 161 2.49 -2.67 -16.31
N SER A 162 3.63 -2.84 -16.94
CA SER A 162 4.94 -2.53 -16.35
C SER A 162 5.08 -1.00 -16.24
N GLY A 163 5.58 -0.51 -15.11
CA GLY A 163 5.79 0.93 -14.92
C GLY A 163 6.06 1.29 -13.47
N PRO A 164 6.43 2.54 -13.21
CA PRO A 164 6.73 3.00 -11.87
C PRO A 164 5.50 2.91 -10.96
N PHE A 165 5.70 2.49 -9.70
CA PHE A 165 4.65 2.40 -8.70
C PHE A 165 5.02 3.18 -7.44
N VAL A 166 4.00 3.71 -6.77
CA VAL A 166 4.13 4.56 -5.58
C VAL A 166 3.63 3.87 -4.31
N GLY A 167 3.04 2.69 -4.46
CA GLY A 167 2.51 1.90 -3.37
C GLY A 167 2.10 0.52 -3.83
N VAL A 168 1.64 -0.29 -2.89
CA VAL A 168 1.10 -1.63 -3.14
C VAL A 168 -0.23 -1.81 -2.42
N ALA A 169 -1.06 -2.71 -2.92
CA ALA A 169 -2.30 -3.16 -2.29
C ALA A 169 -2.44 -4.68 -2.40
N SER A 170 -3.26 -5.28 -1.55
CA SER A 170 -3.60 -6.70 -1.69
C SER A 170 -4.47 -6.92 -2.93
N ARG A 171 -4.37 -8.12 -3.52
CA ARG A 171 -5.32 -8.60 -4.54
C ARG A 171 -6.56 -9.26 -3.94
N SER A 172 -6.61 -9.44 -2.62
CA SER A 172 -7.75 -10.03 -1.93
C SER A 172 -8.92 -9.04 -1.87
N ARG A 173 -10.05 -9.41 -2.44
CA ARG A 173 -11.31 -8.62 -2.40
C ARG A 173 -12.20 -8.96 -1.21
N ARG A 174 -11.67 -9.63 -0.20
CA ARG A 174 -12.44 -10.02 0.99
C ARG A 174 -12.63 -8.83 1.91
N ALA A 175 -13.76 -8.83 2.61
CA ALA A 175 -13.96 -7.92 3.73
C ALA A 175 -12.94 -8.23 4.85
N SER A 176 -12.42 -7.19 5.47
CA SER A 176 -11.46 -7.28 6.56
C SER A 176 -12.15 -7.29 7.92
N VAL A 177 -11.49 -7.88 8.90
CA VAL A 177 -11.87 -7.82 10.31
C VAL A 177 -11.27 -6.57 10.98
N LEU A 178 -10.08 -6.16 10.52
CA LEU A 178 -9.45 -4.91 10.91
C LEU A 178 -9.81 -3.79 9.93
N THR A 179 -9.76 -2.56 10.40
CA THR A 179 -9.91 -1.37 9.55
C THR A 179 -8.56 -0.69 9.36
N PHE A 180 -8.27 -0.27 8.12
CA PHE A 180 -7.08 0.50 7.79
C PHE A 180 -7.53 1.85 7.18
N TYR A 181 -7.32 2.95 7.90
CA TYR A 181 -7.90 4.26 7.60
C TYR A 181 -9.42 4.24 7.38
N GLY A 182 -10.14 3.44 8.19
CA GLY A 182 -11.58 3.27 8.06
C GLY A 182 -12.06 2.39 6.89
N ILE A 183 -11.12 1.77 6.16
CA ILE A 183 -11.40 0.90 5.01
C ILE A 183 -11.52 -0.55 5.49
N GLU A 184 -12.58 -1.23 5.06
CA GLU A 184 -12.94 -2.60 5.46
C GLU A 184 -12.75 -3.65 4.34
N GLN A 185 -12.05 -3.30 3.25
CA GLN A 185 -11.77 -4.20 2.14
C GLN A 185 -10.26 -4.26 1.89
N HIS A 186 -9.71 -5.48 1.76
CA HIS A 186 -8.27 -5.70 1.64
C HIS A 186 -7.68 -5.07 0.36
N ASP A 187 -8.38 -5.13 -0.77
CA ASP A 187 -7.92 -4.59 -2.04
C ASP A 187 -7.87 -3.06 -2.09
N GLN A 188 -8.51 -2.39 -1.14
CA GLN A 188 -8.49 -0.94 -0.99
C GLN A 188 -7.43 -0.47 0.02
N TRP A 189 -6.77 -1.38 0.73
CA TRP A 189 -5.67 -1.05 1.63
C TRP A 189 -4.42 -0.74 0.82
N ILE A 190 -4.12 0.54 0.64
CA ILE A 190 -2.94 0.97 -0.10
C ILE A 190 -1.82 1.34 0.86
N PHE A 191 -0.70 0.65 0.69
CA PHE A 191 0.52 0.90 1.44
C PHE A 191 1.45 1.78 0.62
N THR A 192 1.54 3.05 0.98
CA THR A 192 2.32 4.07 0.26
C THR A 192 3.02 5.00 1.25
N PRO A 193 4.20 5.53 0.91
CA PRO A 193 4.88 6.50 1.77
C PRO A 193 4.24 7.90 1.75
N LEU A 194 3.28 8.16 0.84
CA LEU A 194 2.76 9.52 0.58
C LEU A 194 1.92 10.09 1.72
N PHE A 195 1.27 9.25 2.54
CA PHE A 195 0.34 9.70 3.58
C PHE A 195 0.79 9.32 4.99
N ARG A 196 2.06 8.95 5.17
CA ARG A 196 2.63 8.60 6.47
C ARG A 196 3.31 9.80 7.13
N GLN A 197 2.94 10.05 8.37
CA GLN A 197 3.55 11.05 9.27
C GLN A 197 4.77 10.51 10.00
#